data_18965d13afa28ce5b2db1a42080e1cc5
#
_entry.id   18965d13afa28ce5b2db1a42080e1cc5
#
_cell.length_a   1.000
_cell.length_b   1.000
_cell.length_c   1.000
_cell.angle_alpha   90.00
_cell.angle_beta   90.00
_cell.angle_gamma   90.00
#
_symmetry.space_group_name_H-M   'P 1'
#
loop_
_entity.id
_entity.type
_entity.pdbx_description
1 polymer ?
#
loop_
_entity_poly.entity_id
_entity_poly.type
_entity_poly.pdbx_seq_one_letter_code
_entity_poly.pdbx_strand_id
1 'polypeptide(L)'
;MTNKKALINKLSQPDNLRKILDEKSFVPIPSCFDALSAKLIEQANFDVTFMSGFAASASRIGSPDLGLMTFSEVFDQANNICNAIEIPMIVDGDTGYGNAMNVRRTLKECSKAGCAGILIEDQLAPKRCGHTPGKDVVNREEAFDRIRAASDMRNEGYDILIMARTDANHTHGLGEAISRSQKFYELGADIMFIEAPKNKEEMRTICKEVPGDKIANIV
;
A
#
# COMPACT_ATOMS: atom_id res chain seq x y z
N MET A 1 30.41 -15.29 -20.01
CA MET A 1 29.56 -16.42 -19.60
C MET A 1 28.87 -16.01 -18.31
N THR A 2 27.73 -15.41 -18.42
CA THR A 2 26.91 -14.93 -17.28
C THR A 2 26.30 -16.14 -16.57
N ASN A 3 26.51 -16.21 -15.30
CA ASN A 3 26.23 -17.34 -14.42
C ASN A 3 24.70 -17.61 -14.29
N LYS A 4 24.13 -18.41 -15.18
CA LYS A 4 22.71 -18.85 -15.13
C LYS A 4 22.30 -19.55 -13.81
N LYS A 5 23.28 -19.94 -12.96
CA LYS A 5 23.02 -20.55 -11.65
C LYS A 5 22.63 -19.54 -10.55
N ALA A 6 22.94 -18.25 -10.73
CA ALA A 6 22.56 -17.21 -9.74
C ALA A 6 21.09 -16.76 -9.85
N LEU A 7 20.38 -17.10 -10.94
CA LEU A 7 18.97 -16.74 -11.13
C LEU A 7 17.96 -17.71 -10.48
N ILE A 8 18.42 -18.84 -9.93
CA ILE A 8 17.51 -19.95 -9.54
C ILE A 8 17.02 -19.83 -8.08
N ASN A 9 17.51 -18.86 -7.28
CA ASN A 9 17.14 -18.72 -5.86
C ASN A 9 16.81 -17.28 -5.42
N LYS A 10 16.43 -16.39 -6.32
CA LYS A 10 15.93 -15.08 -5.92
C LYS A 10 14.46 -15.22 -5.56
N LEU A 11 14.10 -14.91 -4.31
CA LEU A 11 12.69 -14.81 -3.89
C LEU A 11 11.95 -13.82 -4.80
N SER A 12 10.66 -14.04 -5.02
CA SER A 12 9.80 -13.01 -5.61
C SER A 12 9.77 -11.77 -4.72
N GLN A 13 9.44 -10.62 -5.24
CA GLN A 13 9.36 -9.40 -4.43
C GLN A 13 8.32 -9.50 -3.28
N PRO A 14 7.13 -10.08 -3.50
CA PRO A 14 6.19 -10.37 -2.42
C PRO A 14 6.76 -11.33 -1.36
N ASP A 15 7.44 -12.42 -1.76
CA ASP A 15 8.04 -13.36 -0.80
C ASP A 15 9.16 -12.72 0.01
N ASN A 16 9.96 -11.84 -0.64
CA ASN A 16 10.99 -11.09 0.06
C ASN A 16 10.39 -10.14 1.10
N LEU A 17 9.30 -9.44 0.76
CA LEU A 17 8.58 -8.59 1.70
C LEU A 17 8.02 -9.40 2.87
N ARG A 18 7.34 -10.54 2.64
CA ARG A 18 6.85 -11.45 3.69
C ARG A 18 7.97 -11.86 4.63
N LYS A 19 9.09 -12.31 4.06
CA LYS A 19 10.25 -12.71 4.86
C LYS A 19 10.78 -11.58 5.75
N ILE A 20 10.89 -10.36 5.21
CA ILE A 20 11.35 -9.20 5.99
C ILE A 20 10.39 -8.90 7.15
N LEU A 21 9.07 -8.96 6.91
CA LEU A 21 8.05 -8.72 7.94
C LEU A 21 8.06 -9.83 9.00
N ASP A 22 8.27 -11.08 8.63
CA ASP A 22 8.36 -12.21 9.56
C ASP A 22 9.62 -12.17 10.44
N GLU A 23 10.76 -11.73 9.89
CA GLU A 23 12.05 -11.75 10.56
C GLU A 23 12.28 -10.51 11.44
N LYS A 24 11.63 -9.38 11.15
CA LYS A 24 11.89 -8.09 11.81
C LYS A 24 10.67 -7.59 12.58
N SER A 25 10.86 -7.27 13.85
CA SER A 25 9.81 -6.69 14.70
C SER A 25 9.45 -5.23 14.34
N PHE A 26 10.30 -4.56 13.58
CA PHE A 26 10.11 -3.20 13.10
C PHE A 26 10.87 -2.99 11.80
N VAL A 27 10.19 -2.43 10.79
CA VAL A 27 10.75 -2.13 9.47
C VAL A 27 10.51 -0.65 9.15
N PRO A 28 11.58 0.18 9.10
CA PRO A 28 11.46 1.53 8.59
C PRO A 28 11.27 1.48 7.07
N ILE A 29 10.22 2.15 6.57
CA ILE A 29 9.85 2.15 5.15
C ILE A 29 9.87 3.59 4.62
N PRO A 30 11.03 4.09 4.13
CA PRO A 30 11.10 5.41 3.52
C PRO A 30 10.28 5.48 2.24
N SER A 31 9.66 6.63 1.99
CA SER A 31 8.87 6.84 0.77
C SER A 31 9.73 7.30 -0.39
N CYS A 32 9.56 6.64 -1.54
CA CYS A 32 10.07 7.08 -2.83
C CYS A 32 8.95 7.69 -3.69
N PHE A 33 9.33 8.37 -4.75
CA PHE A 33 8.39 8.95 -5.72
C PHE A 33 8.87 8.82 -7.17
N ASP A 34 10.11 8.40 -7.39
CA ASP A 34 10.69 8.09 -8.69
C ASP A 34 11.83 7.06 -8.56
N ALA A 35 12.38 6.63 -9.69
CA ALA A 35 13.46 5.66 -9.74
C ALA A 35 14.75 6.16 -9.06
N LEU A 36 15.02 7.46 -9.08
CA LEU A 36 16.20 8.03 -8.44
C LEU A 36 16.09 7.98 -6.91
N SER A 37 14.97 8.48 -6.36
CA SER A 37 14.72 8.44 -4.92
C SER A 37 14.71 7.00 -4.39
N ALA A 38 14.12 6.05 -5.14
CA ALA A 38 14.13 4.64 -4.78
C ALA A 38 15.55 4.04 -4.74
N LYS A 39 16.40 4.36 -5.71
CA LYS A 39 17.82 3.95 -5.70
C LYS A 39 18.60 4.53 -4.52
N LEU A 40 18.33 5.77 -4.15
CA LEU A 40 18.99 6.39 -2.99
C LEU A 40 18.58 5.71 -1.69
N ILE A 41 17.30 5.31 -1.55
CA ILE A 41 16.79 4.52 -0.43
C ILE A 41 17.49 3.16 -0.35
N GLU A 42 17.59 2.45 -1.47
CA GLU A 42 18.29 1.17 -1.55
C GLU A 42 19.77 1.32 -1.19
N GLN A 43 20.47 2.33 -1.72
CA GLN A 43 21.86 2.62 -1.39
C GLN A 43 22.08 3.00 0.09
N ALA A 44 21.04 3.56 0.74
CA ALA A 44 21.07 3.85 2.17
C ALA A 44 20.81 2.59 3.04
N ASN A 45 20.72 1.40 2.42
CA ASN A 45 20.52 0.09 3.05
C ASN A 45 19.18 -0.05 3.79
N PHE A 46 18.12 0.55 3.28
CA PHE A 46 16.77 0.21 3.70
C PHE A 46 16.29 -1.07 3.01
N ASP A 47 15.52 -1.89 3.73
CA ASP A 47 15.06 -3.18 3.22
C ASP A 47 13.82 -3.10 2.34
N VAL A 48 13.01 -2.06 2.52
CA VAL A 48 11.69 -1.86 1.86
C VAL A 48 11.53 -0.39 1.54
N THR A 49 10.83 -0.07 0.46
CA THR A 49 10.39 1.29 0.15
C THR A 49 8.90 1.34 -0.16
N PHE A 50 8.31 2.53 -0.03
CA PHE A 50 6.90 2.78 -0.34
C PHE A 50 6.80 3.89 -1.40
N MET A 51 6.14 3.62 -2.53
CA MET A 51 5.85 4.68 -3.49
C MET A 51 4.66 5.51 -3.01
N SER A 52 4.96 6.73 -2.53
CA SER A 52 3.95 7.66 -2.01
C SER A 52 3.18 8.32 -3.14
N GLY A 53 1.84 8.19 -3.13
CA GLY A 53 0.96 8.91 -4.06
C GLY A 53 1.08 10.43 -3.90
N PHE A 54 1.21 10.93 -2.66
CA PHE A 54 1.44 12.34 -2.38
C PHE A 54 2.73 12.88 -3.05
N ALA A 55 3.85 12.21 -2.82
CA ALA A 55 5.13 12.66 -3.36
C ALA A 55 5.21 12.44 -4.88
N ALA A 56 4.60 11.38 -5.41
CA ALA A 56 4.47 11.14 -6.84
C ALA A 56 3.62 12.23 -7.53
N SER A 57 2.48 12.64 -6.96
CA SER A 57 1.66 13.74 -7.46
C SER A 57 2.45 15.05 -7.50
N ALA A 58 3.14 15.38 -6.41
CA ALA A 58 3.96 16.59 -6.32
C ALA A 58 5.09 16.60 -7.36
N SER A 59 5.81 15.49 -7.54
CA SER A 59 6.98 15.41 -8.42
C SER A 59 6.61 15.29 -9.90
N ARG A 60 5.54 14.53 -10.22
CA ARG A 60 5.17 14.21 -11.61
C ARG A 60 4.31 15.28 -12.27
N ILE A 61 3.34 15.84 -11.55
CA ILE A 61 2.38 16.81 -12.08
C ILE A 61 2.39 18.17 -11.36
N GLY A 62 3.27 18.34 -10.36
CA GLY A 62 3.39 19.60 -9.61
C GLY A 62 2.12 19.99 -8.85
N SER A 63 1.30 19.01 -8.45
CA SER A 63 -0.01 19.23 -7.85
C SER A 63 -0.15 18.52 -6.51
N PRO A 64 -0.98 19.02 -5.59
CA PRO A 64 -1.30 18.32 -4.36
C PRO A 64 -2.01 16.98 -4.66
N ASP A 65 -1.93 16.06 -3.70
CA ASP A 65 -2.55 14.75 -3.78
C ASP A 65 -4.07 14.84 -3.53
N LEU A 66 -4.82 15.05 -4.59
CA LEU A 66 -6.27 15.20 -4.63
C LEU A 66 -6.95 14.17 -5.56
N GLY A 67 -6.29 13.04 -5.82
CA GLY A 67 -6.80 12.03 -6.75
C GLY A 67 -6.76 12.50 -8.22
N LEU A 68 -5.80 13.36 -8.58
CA LEU A 68 -5.66 13.90 -9.94
C LEU A 68 -4.92 12.95 -10.89
N MET A 69 -3.99 12.16 -10.34
CA MET A 69 -3.24 11.19 -11.15
C MET A 69 -4.15 10.04 -11.58
N THR A 70 -4.02 9.65 -12.83
CA THR A 70 -4.69 8.46 -13.37
C THR A 70 -3.95 7.18 -12.98
N PHE A 71 -4.65 6.04 -13.01
CA PHE A 71 -3.99 4.73 -12.83
C PHE A 71 -2.78 4.55 -13.77
N SER A 72 -2.87 4.98 -15.02
CA SER A 72 -1.77 4.80 -15.98
C SER A 72 -0.53 5.59 -15.60
N GLU A 73 -0.67 6.77 -15.04
CA GLU A 73 0.44 7.60 -14.56
C GLU A 73 1.10 7.00 -13.32
N VAL A 74 0.29 6.51 -12.37
CA VAL A 74 0.79 5.84 -11.16
C VAL A 74 1.46 4.52 -11.52
N PHE A 75 0.85 3.73 -12.39
CA PHE A 75 1.41 2.47 -12.87
C PHE A 75 2.76 2.66 -13.59
N ASP A 76 2.86 3.64 -14.49
CA ASP A 76 4.12 3.96 -15.17
C ASP A 76 5.23 4.30 -14.18
N GLN A 77 4.91 5.10 -13.15
CA GLN A 77 5.84 5.45 -12.09
C GLN A 77 6.29 4.21 -11.28
N ALA A 78 5.33 3.39 -10.85
CA ALA A 78 5.61 2.16 -10.10
C ALA A 78 6.47 1.18 -10.90
N ASN A 79 6.15 0.97 -12.18
CA ASN A 79 6.92 0.10 -13.07
C ASN A 79 8.37 0.59 -13.25
N ASN A 80 8.58 1.90 -13.41
CA ASN A 80 9.93 2.48 -13.50
C ASN A 80 10.73 2.28 -12.21
N ILE A 81 10.09 2.42 -11.04
CA ILE A 81 10.72 2.17 -9.74
C ILE A 81 11.09 0.69 -9.60
N CYS A 82 10.15 -0.23 -9.82
CA CYS A 82 10.39 -1.67 -9.68
C CYS A 82 11.52 -2.17 -10.60
N ASN A 83 11.67 -1.58 -11.80
CA ASN A 83 12.78 -1.91 -12.70
C ASN A 83 14.14 -1.32 -12.27
N ALA A 84 14.15 -0.38 -11.35
CA ALA A 84 15.36 0.34 -10.94
C ALA A 84 16.01 -0.21 -9.67
N ILE A 85 15.26 -0.92 -8.81
CA ILE A 85 15.68 -1.39 -7.49
C ILE A 85 15.49 -2.89 -7.31
N GLU A 86 16.19 -3.46 -6.34
CA GLU A 86 16.11 -4.88 -5.97
C GLU A 86 15.35 -5.10 -4.65
N ILE A 87 15.17 -4.05 -3.84
CA ILE A 87 14.39 -4.12 -2.59
C ILE A 87 12.89 -4.12 -2.88
N PRO A 88 12.06 -4.78 -2.04
CA PRO A 88 10.61 -4.74 -2.17
C PRO A 88 10.04 -3.33 -2.13
N MET A 89 9.10 -3.04 -3.04
CA MET A 89 8.38 -1.78 -3.10
C MET A 89 6.88 -2.00 -2.92
N ILE A 90 6.27 -1.25 -2.01
CA ILE A 90 4.81 -1.17 -1.83
C ILE A 90 4.32 0.06 -2.61
N VAL A 91 3.31 -0.10 -3.44
CA VAL A 91 2.74 1.00 -4.23
C VAL A 91 1.47 1.55 -3.57
N ASP A 92 1.31 2.87 -3.59
CA ASP A 92 0.04 3.53 -3.27
C ASP A 92 -0.94 3.30 -4.43
N GLY A 93 -1.96 2.48 -4.18
CA GLY A 93 -3.03 2.14 -5.14
C GLY A 93 -4.27 3.00 -4.96
N ASP A 94 -4.22 4.05 -4.12
CA ASP A 94 -5.35 4.93 -3.81
C ASP A 94 -6.64 4.12 -3.47
N THR A 95 -7.77 4.50 -4.03
CA THR A 95 -9.05 3.78 -3.87
C THR A 95 -9.23 2.61 -4.84
N GLY A 96 -8.18 2.26 -5.62
CA GLY A 96 -8.23 1.24 -6.67
C GLY A 96 -8.69 1.74 -8.04
N TYR A 97 -8.82 3.06 -8.21
CA TYR A 97 -9.16 3.77 -9.47
C TYR A 97 -10.53 3.43 -10.04
N GLY A 98 -11.52 3.18 -9.17
CA GLY A 98 -12.90 2.96 -9.56
C GLY A 98 -13.62 1.94 -8.66
N ASN A 99 -14.44 1.08 -9.25
CA ASN A 99 -15.15 0.04 -8.52
C ASN A 99 -14.30 -1.23 -8.29
N ALA A 100 -14.86 -2.27 -7.69
CA ALA A 100 -14.19 -3.54 -7.43
C ALA A 100 -13.50 -4.16 -8.67
N MET A 101 -14.06 -4.01 -9.87
CA MET A 101 -13.44 -4.49 -11.12
C MET A 101 -12.19 -3.68 -11.49
N ASN A 102 -12.17 -2.39 -11.16
CA ASN A 102 -10.98 -1.56 -11.34
C ASN A 102 -9.89 -1.96 -10.34
N VAL A 103 -10.26 -2.26 -9.07
CA VAL A 103 -9.31 -2.78 -8.07
C VAL A 103 -8.63 -4.05 -8.58
N ARG A 104 -9.39 -5.01 -9.14
CA ARG A 104 -8.81 -6.24 -9.73
C ARG A 104 -7.77 -5.93 -10.81
N ARG A 105 -8.09 -5.00 -11.72
CA ARG A 105 -7.17 -4.56 -12.76
C ARG A 105 -5.91 -3.91 -12.17
N THR A 106 -6.09 -3.00 -11.22
CA THR A 106 -5.01 -2.27 -10.56
C THR A 106 -4.04 -3.23 -9.89
N LEU A 107 -4.54 -4.16 -9.07
CA LEU A 107 -3.71 -5.16 -8.41
C LEU A 107 -2.98 -6.06 -9.40
N LYS A 108 -3.67 -6.55 -10.42
CA LYS A 108 -3.09 -7.40 -11.48
C LYS A 108 -1.91 -6.73 -12.16
N GLU A 109 -2.06 -5.47 -12.58
CA GLU A 109 -0.99 -4.79 -13.31
C GLU A 109 0.17 -4.43 -12.36
N CYS A 110 -0.08 -4.02 -11.11
CA CYS A 110 0.96 -3.76 -10.11
C CYS A 110 1.75 -5.04 -9.77
N SER A 111 1.09 -6.18 -9.61
CA SER A 111 1.75 -7.49 -9.44
C SER A 111 2.67 -7.81 -10.61
N LYS A 112 2.21 -7.63 -11.86
CA LYS A 112 3.03 -7.85 -13.06
C LYS A 112 4.22 -6.90 -13.17
N ALA A 113 4.10 -5.67 -12.70
CA ALA A 113 5.19 -4.70 -12.66
C ALA A 113 6.28 -5.07 -11.64
N GLY A 114 6.02 -6.04 -10.75
CA GLY A 114 6.95 -6.49 -9.72
C GLY A 114 6.80 -5.76 -8.38
N CYS A 115 5.67 -5.08 -8.15
CA CYS A 115 5.37 -4.52 -6.82
C CYS A 115 5.25 -5.66 -5.79
N ALA A 116 5.86 -5.48 -4.62
CA ALA A 116 5.79 -6.43 -3.52
C ALA A 116 4.49 -6.33 -2.74
N GLY A 117 3.93 -5.12 -2.64
CA GLY A 117 2.68 -4.83 -1.98
C GLY A 117 1.94 -3.68 -2.65
N ILE A 118 0.65 -3.58 -2.36
CA ILE A 118 -0.23 -2.51 -2.82
C ILE A 118 -1.10 -2.02 -1.68
N LEU A 119 -1.18 -0.70 -1.50
CA LEU A 119 -2.16 -0.07 -0.62
C LEU A 119 -3.47 0.13 -1.37
N ILE A 120 -4.58 -0.22 -0.72
CA ILE A 120 -5.95 0.11 -1.16
C ILE A 120 -6.68 0.74 0.02
N GLU A 121 -7.29 1.91 -0.19
CA GLU A 121 -7.99 2.66 0.85
C GLU A 121 -9.49 2.75 0.64
N ASP A 122 -10.21 3.03 1.74
CA ASP A 122 -11.66 3.15 1.76
C ASP A 122 -12.20 4.57 1.56
N GLN A 123 -11.36 5.52 1.15
CA GLN A 123 -11.83 6.88 0.91
C GLN A 123 -12.89 6.97 -0.20
N LEU A 124 -13.80 7.94 -0.04
CA LEU A 124 -14.71 8.35 -1.11
C LEU A 124 -13.92 9.12 -2.18
N ALA A 125 -14.08 8.73 -3.44
CA ALA A 125 -13.46 9.45 -4.57
C ALA A 125 -14.24 10.75 -4.90
N PRO A 126 -13.53 11.85 -5.22
CA PRO A 126 -12.07 11.98 -5.34
C PRO A 126 -11.38 12.00 -3.96
N LYS A 127 -10.37 11.15 -3.81
CA LYS A 127 -9.63 11.01 -2.55
C LYS A 127 -8.82 12.27 -2.22
N ARG A 128 -8.40 12.39 -0.98
CA ARG A 128 -7.49 13.44 -0.50
C ARG A 128 -6.36 12.82 0.31
N CYS A 129 -5.24 13.54 0.41
CA CYS A 129 -4.17 13.14 1.32
C CYS A 129 -4.72 12.91 2.74
N GLY A 130 -4.30 11.82 3.39
CA GLY A 130 -4.78 11.41 4.71
C GLY A 130 -4.67 12.45 5.82
N HIS A 131 -3.80 13.45 5.63
CA HIS A 131 -3.57 14.55 6.58
C HIS A 131 -4.35 15.83 6.25
N THR A 132 -5.13 15.85 5.15
CA THR A 132 -5.94 17.01 4.76
C THR A 132 -7.38 16.89 5.24
N PRO A 133 -8.04 18.02 5.59
CA PRO A 133 -9.45 18.02 5.99
C PRO A 133 -10.38 17.74 4.80
N GLY A 134 -11.61 17.31 5.13
CA GLY A 134 -12.69 17.11 4.13
C GLY A 134 -12.62 15.79 3.38
N LYS A 135 -11.88 14.80 3.86
CA LYS A 135 -11.97 13.42 3.40
C LYS A 135 -13.19 12.73 4.01
N ASP A 136 -13.74 11.78 3.28
CA ASP A 136 -14.80 10.89 3.73
C ASP A 136 -14.51 9.46 3.28
N VAL A 137 -15.21 8.49 3.87
CA VAL A 137 -15.05 7.08 3.54
C VAL A 137 -16.33 6.53 2.93
N VAL A 138 -16.17 5.55 2.05
CA VAL A 138 -17.32 4.81 1.50
C VAL A 138 -17.98 3.96 2.58
N ASN A 139 -19.21 3.49 2.33
CA ASN A 139 -19.87 2.56 3.23
C ASN A 139 -19.05 1.26 3.40
N ARG A 140 -19.37 0.50 4.47
CA ARG A 140 -18.63 -0.72 4.80
C ARG A 140 -18.60 -1.74 3.67
N GLU A 141 -19.72 -1.97 3.00
CA GLU A 141 -19.80 -2.99 1.95
C GLU A 141 -18.90 -2.65 0.77
N GLU A 142 -18.90 -1.40 0.33
CA GLU A 142 -18.02 -0.96 -0.75
C GLU A 142 -16.53 -1.05 -0.34
N ALA A 143 -16.18 -0.66 0.90
CA ALA A 143 -14.83 -0.80 1.42
C ALA A 143 -14.40 -2.28 1.44
N PHE A 144 -15.28 -3.17 1.89
CA PHE A 144 -15.02 -4.62 1.94
C PHE A 144 -14.92 -5.24 0.54
N ASP A 145 -15.73 -4.78 -0.41
CA ASP A 145 -15.69 -5.25 -1.80
C ASP A 145 -14.37 -4.88 -2.49
N ARG A 146 -13.78 -3.72 -2.18
CA ARG A 146 -12.44 -3.36 -2.67
C ARG A 146 -11.39 -4.36 -2.21
N ILE A 147 -11.36 -4.70 -0.92
CA ILE A 147 -10.38 -5.65 -0.36
C ILE A 147 -10.66 -7.08 -0.82
N ARG A 148 -11.92 -7.49 -0.89
CA ARG A 148 -12.31 -8.79 -1.45
C ARG A 148 -11.83 -8.94 -2.89
N ALA A 149 -12.07 -7.92 -3.72
CA ALA A 149 -11.63 -7.90 -5.11
C ALA A 149 -10.10 -7.99 -5.27
N ALA A 150 -9.35 -7.34 -4.36
CA ALA A 150 -7.90 -7.44 -4.31
C ALA A 150 -7.46 -8.87 -3.92
N SER A 151 -8.06 -9.45 -2.87
CA SER A 151 -7.78 -10.80 -2.40
C SER A 151 -8.11 -11.87 -3.45
N ASP A 152 -9.24 -11.74 -4.14
CA ASP A 152 -9.62 -12.64 -5.24
C ASP A 152 -8.57 -12.65 -6.34
N MET A 153 -8.07 -11.47 -6.72
CA MET A 153 -7.04 -11.33 -7.75
C MET A 153 -5.73 -12.01 -7.35
N ARG A 154 -5.32 -11.84 -6.08
CA ARG A 154 -4.15 -12.56 -5.53
C ARG A 154 -4.36 -14.08 -5.59
N ASN A 155 -5.53 -14.57 -5.23
CA ASN A 155 -5.87 -15.99 -5.25
C ASN A 155 -5.91 -16.57 -6.69
N GLU A 156 -6.10 -15.74 -7.70
CA GLU A 156 -5.98 -16.09 -9.12
C GLU A 156 -4.52 -16.18 -9.61
N GLY A 157 -3.53 -15.96 -8.72
CA GLY A 157 -2.10 -16.12 -9.01
C GLY A 157 -1.33 -14.82 -9.27
N TYR A 158 -1.95 -13.65 -9.03
CA TYR A 158 -1.25 -12.36 -9.07
C TYR A 158 -0.72 -12.01 -7.69
N ASP A 159 0.37 -12.67 -7.29
CA ASP A 159 0.93 -12.54 -5.95
C ASP A 159 1.42 -11.12 -5.66
N ILE A 160 0.92 -10.55 -4.56
CA ILE A 160 1.23 -9.21 -4.05
C ILE A 160 0.61 -9.10 -2.65
N LEU A 161 1.31 -8.46 -1.70
CA LEU A 161 0.74 -8.18 -0.38
C LEU A 161 -0.30 -7.05 -0.47
N ILE A 162 -1.39 -7.19 0.27
CA ILE A 162 -2.47 -6.21 0.31
C ILE A 162 -2.36 -5.42 1.61
N MET A 163 -2.07 -4.13 1.49
CA MET A 163 -2.13 -3.16 2.58
C MET A 163 -3.51 -2.48 2.53
N ALA A 164 -4.35 -2.79 3.51
CA ALA A 164 -5.69 -2.22 3.60
C ALA A 164 -5.70 -1.01 4.54
N ARG A 165 -6.02 0.16 3.97
CA ARG A 165 -6.09 1.42 4.70
C ARG A 165 -7.53 1.84 4.94
N THR A 166 -7.80 2.32 6.16
CA THR A 166 -9.03 3.02 6.48
C THR A 166 -8.77 4.42 7.02
N ASP A 167 -9.52 5.36 6.52
CA ASP A 167 -9.59 6.74 7.01
C ASP A 167 -10.77 6.99 7.96
N ALA A 168 -11.50 5.94 8.34
CA ALA A 168 -12.69 6.01 9.19
C ALA A 168 -12.40 6.56 10.60
N ASN A 169 -11.15 6.52 11.08
CA ASN A 169 -10.80 7.14 12.36
C ASN A 169 -11.09 8.64 12.40
N HIS A 170 -10.89 9.33 11.27
CA HIS A 170 -11.17 10.76 11.15
C HIS A 170 -12.67 11.06 11.11
N THR A 171 -13.45 10.24 10.40
CA THR A 171 -14.87 10.51 10.10
C THR A 171 -15.84 9.86 11.07
N HIS A 172 -15.54 8.64 11.52
CA HIS A 172 -16.45 7.80 12.32
C HIS A 172 -15.83 7.36 13.66
N GLY A 173 -14.57 7.70 13.91
CA GLY A 173 -13.85 7.38 15.14
C GLY A 173 -13.15 6.03 15.14
N LEU A 174 -12.33 5.82 16.19
CA LEU A 174 -11.41 4.68 16.29
C LEU A 174 -12.10 3.32 16.26
N GLY A 175 -13.25 3.19 16.92
CA GLY A 175 -14.00 1.93 16.95
C GLY A 175 -14.43 1.46 15.57
N GLU A 176 -14.88 2.38 14.71
CA GLU A 176 -15.22 2.07 13.31
C GLU A 176 -13.98 1.68 12.51
N ALA A 177 -12.87 2.40 12.67
CA ALA A 177 -11.63 2.10 11.98
C ALA A 177 -11.08 0.71 12.36
N ILE A 178 -11.13 0.35 13.65
CA ILE A 178 -10.74 -0.97 14.14
C ILE A 178 -11.66 -2.05 13.54
N SER A 179 -12.98 -1.84 13.58
CA SER A 179 -13.95 -2.80 13.02
C SER A 179 -13.73 -3.05 11.53
N ARG A 180 -13.45 -2.00 10.74
CA ARG A 180 -13.11 -2.13 9.32
C ARG A 180 -11.79 -2.89 9.13
N SER A 181 -10.76 -2.56 9.87
CA SER A 181 -9.45 -3.21 9.76
C SER A 181 -9.50 -4.70 10.13
N GLN A 182 -10.25 -5.07 11.16
CA GLN A 182 -10.51 -6.47 11.49
C GLN A 182 -11.17 -7.21 10.33
N LYS A 183 -12.17 -6.58 9.69
CA LYS A 183 -12.82 -7.16 8.52
C LYS A 183 -11.91 -7.23 7.30
N PHE A 184 -11.06 -6.25 7.08
CA PHE A 184 -10.07 -6.28 6.00
C PHE A 184 -9.11 -7.47 6.15
N TYR A 185 -8.65 -7.72 7.39
CA TYR A 185 -7.83 -8.90 7.68
C TYR A 185 -8.56 -10.22 7.38
N GLU A 186 -9.82 -10.36 7.81
CA GLU A 186 -10.64 -11.53 7.49
C GLU A 186 -10.84 -11.75 5.98
N LEU A 187 -10.86 -10.67 5.21
CA LEU A 187 -10.96 -10.69 3.76
C LEU A 187 -9.63 -10.96 3.05
N GLY A 188 -8.54 -11.09 3.81
CA GLY A 188 -7.26 -11.49 3.29
C GLY A 188 -6.25 -10.35 3.09
N ALA A 189 -6.45 -9.18 3.69
CA ALA A 189 -5.40 -8.17 3.73
C ALA A 189 -4.27 -8.60 4.66
N ASP A 190 -3.04 -8.27 4.30
CA ASP A 190 -1.81 -8.67 5.02
C ASP A 190 -1.38 -7.59 6.01
N ILE A 191 -1.44 -6.33 5.63
CA ILE A 191 -0.98 -5.18 6.41
C ILE A 191 -2.16 -4.23 6.64
N MET A 192 -2.40 -3.88 7.91
CA MET A 192 -3.48 -2.97 8.29
C MET A 192 -2.95 -1.56 8.50
N PHE A 193 -3.67 -0.58 7.96
CA PHE A 193 -3.32 0.81 8.07
C PHE A 193 -4.52 1.65 8.52
N ILE A 194 -4.56 2.04 9.80
CA ILE A 194 -5.51 3.04 10.28
C ILE A 194 -4.84 4.40 10.20
N GLU A 195 -5.35 5.27 9.35
CA GLU A 195 -4.77 6.59 9.09
C GLU A 195 -4.98 7.54 10.28
N ALA A 196 -3.94 8.34 10.56
CA ALA A 196 -3.94 9.45 11.50
C ALA A 196 -4.45 9.12 12.92
N PRO A 197 -3.84 8.16 13.64
CA PRO A 197 -4.13 7.99 15.06
C PRO A 197 -3.76 9.27 15.83
N LYS A 198 -4.64 9.72 16.74
CA LYS A 198 -4.53 11.03 17.39
C LYS A 198 -3.46 11.09 18.49
N ASN A 199 -3.11 9.94 19.05
CA ASN A 199 -2.20 9.85 20.19
C ASN A 199 -1.68 8.41 20.35
N LYS A 200 -0.72 8.25 21.28
CA LYS A 200 -0.12 6.95 21.60
C LYS A 200 -1.10 5.92 22.16
N GLU A 201 -2.16 6.35 22.84
CA GLU A 201 -3.17 5.42 23.39
C GLU A 201 -4.01 4.80 22.26
N GLU A 202 -4.41 5.60 21.24
CA GLU A 202 -5.05 5.06 20.05
C GLU A 202 -4.13 4.07 19.33
N MET A 203 -2.84 4.39 19.18
CA MET A 203 -1.86 3.48 18.57
C MET A 203 -1.73 2.16 19.34
N ARG A 204 -1.69 2.21 20.69
CA ARG A 204 -1.68 0.99 21.51
C ARG A 204 -2.94 0.16 21.35
N THR A 205 -4.09 0.81 21.29
CA THR A 205 -5.38 0.15 21.09
C THR A 205 -5.40 -0.52 19.71
N ILE A 206 -4.97 0.16 18.64
CA ILE A 206 -4.84 -0.40 17.29
C ILE A 206 -3.93 -1.64 17.33
N CYS A 207 -2.74 -1.53 17.91
CA CYS A 207 -1.80 -2.64 17.98
C CYS A 207 -2.36 -3.86 18.74
N LYS A 208 -3.22 -3.64 19.73
CA LYS A 208 -3.83 -4.70 20.54
C LYS A 208 -5.02 -5.37 19.86
N GLU A 209 -5.87 -4.59 19.19
CA GLU A 209 -7.18 -5.04 18.72
C GLU A 209 -7.23 -5.41 17.26
N VAL A 210 -6.30 -4.88 16.45
CA VAL A 210 -6.23 -5.18 15.01
C VAL A 210 -5.25 -6.32 14.76
N PRO A 211 -5.65 -7.39 14.07
CA PRO A 211 -4.76 -8.50 13.71
C PRO A 211 -3.79 -8.12 12.58
N GLY A 212 -2.83 -9.02 12.28
CA GLY A 212 -1.88 -8.86 11.17
C GLY A 212 -0.80 -7.81 11.43
N ASP A 213 0.00 -7.49 10.42
CA ASP A 213 0.99 -6.42 10.48
C ASP A 213 0.32 -5.04 10.44
N LYS A 214 0.96 -4.04 11.04
CA LYS A 214 0.45 -2.67 11.07
C LYS A 214 1.49 -1.71 10.56
N ILE A 215 1.03 -0.69 9.86
CA ILE A 215 1.86 0.44 9.46
C ILE A 215 1.33 1.73 10.08
N ALA A 216 2.24 2.64 10.38
CA ALA A 216 1.91 4.00 10.82
C ALA A 216 2.74 5.00 10.03
N ASN A 217 2.11 6.07 9.57
CA ASN A 217 2.80 7.23 9.04
C ASN A 217 3.38 8.07 10.19
N ILE A 218 4.61 8.53 9.98
CA ILE A 218 5.23 9.56 10.81
C ILE A 218 5.36 10.80 9.92
N VAL A 219 4.48 11.77 10.14
CA VAL A 219 4.39 13.02 9.36
C VAL A 219 4.56 14.21 10.30
#